data_b4d4dc6d246498abb7a661104253d703
#
_entry.id   b4d4dc6d246498abb7a661104253d703
#
_cell.length_a   1.000
_cell.length_b   1.000
_cell.length_c   1.000
_cell.angle_alpha   90.00
_cell.angle_beta   90.00
_cell.angle_gamma   90.00
#
_symmetry.space_group_name_H-M   'P 1'
#
loop_
_entity.id
_entity.type
_entity.pdbx_description
1 polymer ?
#
loop_
_entity_poly.entity_id
_entity_poly.type
_entity_poly.pdbx_seq_one_letter_code
_entity_poly.pdbx_strand_id
1 'polypeptide(L)'
;MDERCLKNLPPSPPKLPIIGNLHQLGVLPHQSMWQLSKKYGSVMLLQLCGIRTVIISSAEVAREVLKLNDLACCSRPPLACGKVFTYNYRDMVLSPYGDYWREIRKICVLELFSVKRVQSYQFIREEEVDLLVDSISHYASSATPIDLSEKLFALTASITFKIAFGKSFRKSGLDNERFQAMVDEVISMIGSYNASELFPFVGWIIDTFSGRFKRLKRHFHELDTLFQQIIDLHLDPERTKPEHEDIIDVLLRIEREQVESGDAAWFTKHNIKAVMLVSYQSFISPMIFIFFKKLYLPYQISPCSSTYLLLYLFIRIYF
;
A
#
# COMPACT_ATOMS: atom_id res chain seq x y z
N MET A 1 16.06 -0.29 -31.42
CA MET A 1 14.84 -1.03 -31.08
C MET A 1 14.50 -1.87 -32.28
N ASP A 2 14.53 -3.19 -32.15
CA ASP A 2 14.43 -4.13 -33.28
C ASP A 2 13.06 -4.00 -33.95
N GLU A 3 13.00 -3.80 -35.27
CA GLU A 3 11.75 -3.68 -36.05
C GLU A 3 10.82 -4.89 -35.90
N ARG A 4 11.35 -6.04 -35.49
CA ARG A 4 10.58 -7.26 -35.19
C ARG A 4 9.69 -7.14 -33.97
N CYS A 5 10.05 -6.33 -32.97
CA CYS A 5 9.23 -6.06 -31.78
C CYS A 5 8.02 -5.17 -32.08
N LEU A 6 8.05 -4.37 -33.13
CA LEU A 6 6.96 -3.47 -33.48
C LEU A 6 5.77 -4.17 -34.16
N LYS A 7 5.98 -5.38 -34.75
CA LYS A 7 4.95 -6.09 -35.50
C LYS A 7 3.92 -6.85 -34.64
N ASN A 8 4.22 -7.08 -33.37
CA ASN A 8 3.39 -7.90 -32.45
C ASN A 8 2.91 -7.13 -31.21
N LEU A 9 2.71 -5.81 -31.33
CA LEU A 9 2.18 -5.03 -30.21
C LEU A 9 0.68 -5.31 -30.01
N PRO A 10 0.20 -5.36 -28.77
CA PRO A 10 -1.23 -5.46 -28.49
C PRO A 10 -2.03 -4.32 -29.13
N PRO A 11 -3.33 -4.54 -29.43
CA PRO A 11 -4.21 -3.49 -29.90
C PRO A 11 -4.16 -2.24 -29.02
N SER A 12 -4.25 -1.06 -29.63
CA SER A 12 -4.17 0.20 -28.94
C SER A 12 -5.29 1.15 -29.40
N PRO A 13 -5.92 1.89 -28.48
CA PRO A 13 -6.79 3.00 -28.87
C PRO A 13 -6.03 4.10 -29.62
N PRO A 14 -6.72 4.94 -30.41
CA PRO A 14 -6.11 6.13 -31.01
C PRO A 14 -5.48 7.01 -29.94
N LYS A 15 -4.24 7.43 -30.17
CA LYS A 15 -3.48 8.26 -29.26
C LYS A 15 -3.29 9.69 -29.78
N LEU A 16 -3.28 10.65 -28.88
CA LEU A 16 -2.94 12.03 -29.18
C LEU A 16 -1.42 12.26 -29.10
N PRO A 17 -0.90 13.25 -29.84
CA PRO A 17 0.50 13.67 -29.65
C PRO A 17 0.78 14.04 -28.18
N ILE A 18 1.99 13.77 -27.68
CA ILE A 18 2.50 14.10 -26.35
C ILE A 18 1.80 13.36 -25.23
N ILE A 19 0.48 13.51 -25.05
CA ILE A 19 -0.29 12.92 -23.94
C ILE A 19 -0.70 11.47 -24.17
N GLY A 20 -0.61 10.97 -25.41
CA GLY A 20 -1.00 9.61 -25.76
C GLY A 20 -2.48 9.33 -25.49
N ASN A 21 -2.75 8.27 -24.71
CA ASN A 21 -4.10 7.85 -24.33
C ASN A 21 -4.56 8.43 -22.98
N LEU A 22 -3.80 9.32 -22.34
CA LEU A 22 -4.14 9.85 -21.02
C LEU A 22 -5.52 10.52 -20.99
N HIS A 23 -5.92 11.20 -22.09
CA HIS A 23 -7.22 11.84 -22.25
C HIS A 23 -8.43 10.86 -22.21
N GLN A 24 -8.18 9.57 -22.39
CA GLN A 24 -9.21 8.52 -22.36
C GLN A 24 -9.39 7.93 -20.94
N LEU A 25 -8.51 8.27 -20.02
CA LEU A 25 -8.61 7.88 -18.63
C LEU A 25 -9.36 8.99 -17.87
N GLY A 26 -10.59 8.69 -17.44
CA GLY A 26 -11.41 9.60 -16.63
C GLY A 26 -10.95 9.65 -15.17
N VAL A 27 -11.81 10.20 -14.33
CA VAL A 27 -11.59 10.30 -12.86
C VAL A 27 -11.35 8.93 -12.22
N LEU A 28 -11.93 7.88 -12.78
CA LEU A 28 -11.77 6.49 -12.36
C LEU A 28 -11.04 5.68 -13.45
N PRO A 29 -9.70 5.72 -13.50
CA PRO A 29 -8.90 5.10 -14.56
C PRO A 29 -9.21 3.62 -14.78
N HIS A 30 -9.43 2.85 -13.71
CA HIS A 30 -9.74 1.43 -13.79
C HIS A 30 -11.05 1.15 -14.55
N GLN A 31 -12.08 1.99 -14.39
CA GLN A 31 -13.35 1.85 -15.14
C GLN A 31 -13.15 2.18 -16.61
N SER A 32 -12.40 3.24 -16.91
CA SER A 32 -12.04 3.61 -18.28
C SER A 32 -11.25 2.51 -18.97
N MET A 33 -10.25 1.93 -18.28
CA MET A 33 -9.46 0.81 -18.80
C MET A 33 -10.33 -0.43 -19.05
N TRP A 34 -11.26 -0.73 -18.15
CA TRP A 34 -12.21 -1.83 -18.34
C TRP A 34 -13.15 -1.62 -19.54
N GLN A 35 -13.67 -0.40 -19.74
CA GLN A 35 -14.47 -0.08 -20.91
C GLN A 35 -13.66 -0.17 -22.20
N LEU A 36 -12.43 0.31 -22.20
CA LEU A 36 -11.52 0.19 -23.34
C LEU A 36 -11.20 -1.27 -23.65
N SER A 37 -11.03 -2.11 -22.64
CA SER A 37 -10.75 -3.53 -22.85
C SER A 37 -11.89 -4.29 -23.55
N LYS A 38 -13.13 -3.87 -23.38
CA LYS A 38 -14.27 -4.43 -24.14
C LYS A 38 -14.18 -4.15 -25.63
N LYS A 39 -13.54 -3.04 -26.01
CA LYS A 39 -13.40 -2.63 -27.41
C LYS A 39 -12.11 -3.13 -28.06
N TYR A 40 -11.01 -3.12 -27.32
CA TYR A 40 -9.67 -3.40 -27.84
C TYR A 40 -9.12 -4.76 -27.42
N GLY A 41 -9.84 -5.50 -26.60
CA GLY A 41 -9.47 -6.84 -26.15
C GLY A 41 -8.91 -6.88 -24.72
N SER A 42 -8.75 -8.11 -24.22
CA SER A 42 -8.28 -8.38 -22.84
C SER A 42 -6.82 -8.01 -22.60
N VAL A 43 -6.05 -7.83 -23.65
CA VAL A 43 -4.67 -7.32 -23.61
C VAL A 43 -4.60 -6.14 -24.56
N MET A 44 -4.34 -4.95 -24.07
CA MET A 44 -4.23 -3.74 -24.87
C MET A 44 -3.02 -2.90 -24.45
N LEU A 45 -2.51 -2.11 -25.39
CA LEU A 45 -1.40 -1.19 -25.15
C LEU A 45 -1.91 0.23 -25.06
N LEU A 46 -1.62 0.90 -23.94
CA LEU A 46 -1.83 2.34 -23.79
C LEU A 46 -0.48 3.07 -23.81
N GLN A 47 -0.48 4.23 -24.43
CA GLN A 47 0.61 5.19 -24.34
C GLN A 47 0.19 6.28 -23.37
N LEU A 48 0.72 6.27 -22.14
CA LEU A 48 0.46 7.28 -21.13
C LEU A 48 1.62 8.29 -21.13
N CYS A 49 1.45 9.36 -21.91
CA CYS A 49 2.54 10.31 -22.19
C CYS A 49 3.79 9.61 -22.73
N GLY A 50 4.92 9.64 -22.02
CA GLY A 50 6.15 8.97 -22.37
C GLY A 50 6.18 7.46 -22.08
N ILE A 51 5.14 6.91 -21.44
CA ILE A 51 5.16 5.55 -20.88
C ILE A 51 4.28 4.61 -21.69
N ARG A 52 4.85 3.50 -22.14
CA ARG A 52 4.07 2.37 -22.70
C ARG A 52 3.55 1.51 -21.56
N THR A 53 2.24 1.28 -21.53
CA THR A 53 1.56 0.52 -20.47
C THR A 53 0.69 -0.55 -21.08
N VAL A 54 0.98 -1.81 -20.80
CA VAL A 54 0.11 -2.94 -21.20
C VAL A 54 -0.95 -3.12 -20.14
N ILE A 55 -2.21 -3.12 -20.58
CA ILE A 55 -3.37 -3.36 -19.72
C ILE A 55 -3.85 -4.79 -19.92
N ILE A 56 -3.98 -5.52 -18.84
CA ILE A 56 -4.48 -6.89 -18.80
C ILE A 56 -5.81 -6.89 -18.08
N SER A 57 -6.86 -7.39 -18.73
CA SER A 57 -8.24 -7.37 -18.26
C SER A 57 -8.92 -8.74 -18.23
N SER A 58 -8.17 -9.84 -18.41
CA SER A 58 -8.69 -11.20 -18.24
C SER A 58 -7.93 -11.97 -17.17
N ALA A 59 -8.63 -12.87 -16.47
CA ALA A 59 -8.06 -13.70 -15.43
C ALA A 59 -7.01 -14.68 -15.97
N GLU A 60 -7.22 -15.21 -17.18
CA GLU A 60 -6.33 -16.16 -17.84
C GLU A 60 -4.98 -15.51 -18.12
N VAL A 61 -4.97 -14.34 -18.79
CA VAL A 61 -3.74 -13.61 -19.11
C VAL A 61 -3.07 -13.07 -17.84
N ALA A 62 -3.86 -12.61 -16.86
CA ALA A 62 -3.30 -12.20 -15.58
C ALA A 62 -2.58 -13.36 -14.87
N ARG A 63 -3.14 -14.58 -14.92
CA ARG A 63 -2.48 -15.78 -14.40
C ARG A 63 -1.19 -16.11 -15.16
N GLU A 64 -1.20 -15.99 -16.48
CA GLU A 64 -0.02 -16.21 -17.29
C GLU A 64 1.10 -15.23 -16.93
N VAL A 65 0.79 -13.94 -16.84
CA VAL A 65 1.78 -12.89 -16.52
C VAL A 65 2.27 -12.99 -15.08
N LEU A 66 1.37 -13.16 -14.11
CA LEU A 66 1.70 -13.08 -12.68
C LEU A 66 2.17 -14.40 -12.07
N LYS A 67 2.04 -15.52 -12.79
CA LYS A 67 2.41 -16.84 -12.29
C LYS A 67 3.40 -17.59 -13.18
N LEU A 68 3.17 -17.60 -14.51
CA LEU A 68 4.04 -18.31 -15.45
C LEU A 68 5.24 -17.47 -15.89
N ASN A 69 5.05 -16.16 -16.06
CA ASN A 69 6.07 -15.21 -16.48
C ASN A 69 6.41 -14.19 -15.37
N ASP A 70 6.24 -14.58 -14.11
CA ASP A 70 6.41 -13.72 -12.94
C ASP A 70 7.76 -12.99 -12.95
N LEU A 71 8.85 -13.69 -13.14
CA LEU A 71 10.21 -13.11 -13.14
C LEU A 71 10.41 -11.98 -14.15
N ALA A 72 9.71 -12.02 -15.29
CA ALA A 72 9.80 -10.97 -16.29
C ALA A 72 8.93 -9.75 -15.96
N CYS A 73 7.89 -9.93 -15.13
CA CYS A 73 6.86 -8.94 -14.89
C CYS A 73 6.74 -8.48 -13.44
N CYS A 74 7.51 -9.07 -12.51
CA CYS A 74 7.34 -8.82 -11.06
C CYS A 74 7.96 -7.51 -10.57
N SER A 75 8.87 -6.89 -11.30
CA SER A 75 9.50 -5.65 -10.88
C SER A 75 8.51 -4.48 -10.80
N ARG A 76 8.65 -3.69 -9.75
CA ARG A 76 7.80 -2.52 -9.53
C ARG A 76 8.35 -1.29 -10.25
N PRO A 77 7.49 -0.40 -10.78
CA PRO A 77 7.96 0.84 -11.36
C PRO A 77 8.58 1.75 -10.30
N PRO A 78 9.65 2.48 -10.60
CA PRO A 78 10.26 3.43 -9.67
C PRO A 78 9.37 4.67 -9.55
N LEU A 79 8.46 4.69 -8.57
CA LEU A 79 7.60 5.84 -8.28
C LEU A 79 8.34 6.82 -7.37
N ALA A 80 8.33 8.11 -7.72
CA ALA A 80 9.01 9.15 -6.95
C ALA A 80 8.50 9.23 -5.49
N CYS A 81 7.17 9.16 -5.30
CA CYS A 81 6.56 9.10 -3.98
C CYS A 81 6.97 7.84 -3.22
N GLY A 82 6.95 6.68 -3.88
CA GLY A 82 7.40 5.41 -3.29
C GLY A 82 8.84 5.50 -2.79
N LYS A 83 9.73 6.08 -3.59
CA LYS A 83 11.13 6.29 -3.19
C LYS A 83 11.27 7.05 -1.88
N VAL A 84 10.46 8.09 -1.67
CA VAL A 84 10.52 8.92 -0.46
C VAL A 84 9.90 8.18 0.73
N PHE A 85 8.66 7.72 0.61
CA PHE A 85 7.91 7.15 1.72
C PHE A 85 8.44 5.79 2.18
N THR A 86 9.10 5.03 1.31
CA THR A 86 9.65 3.73 1.67
C THR A 86 11.18 3.74 1.84
N TYR A 87 11.76 4.90 2.14
CA TYR A 87 13.19 5.04 2.41
C TYR A 87 14.06 4.43 1.32
N ASN A 88 13.81 4.85 0.06
CA ASN A 88 14.48 4.33 -1.13
C ASN A 88 14.14 2.86 -1.43
N TYR A 89 12.83 2.53 -1.44
CA TYR A 89 12.29 1.18 -1.73
C TYR A 89 12.75 0.09 -0.76
N ARG A 90 12.82 0.42 0.53
CA ARG A 90 13.19 -0.55 1.59
C ARG A 90 11.99 -1.30 2.17
N ASP A 91 10.91 -1.38 1.45
CA ASP A 91 9.71 -2.11 1.81
C ASP A 91 9.52 -3.38 0.96
N MET A 92 8.50 -4.18 1.30
CA MET A 92 8.17 -5.40 0.56
C MET A 92 7.32 -5.13 -0.70
N VAL A 93 6.59 -4.01 -0.77
CA VAL A 93 5.59 -3.76 -1.82
C VAL A 93 6.18 -3.03 -3.02
N LEU A 94 6.99 -2.00 -2.80
CA LEU A 94 7.55 -1.13 -3.85
C LEU A 94 9.01 -1.45 -4.21
N SER A 95 9.65 -2.30 -3.42
CA SER A 95 11.02 -2.75 -3.71
C SER A 95 11.09 -3.47 -5.06
N PRO A 96 12.09 -3.17 -5.91
CA PRO A 96 12.35 -3.94 -7.12
C PRO A 96 12.66 -5.40 -6.80
N TYR A 97 12.27 -6.30 -7.71
CA TYR A 97 12.61 -7.71 -7.55
C TYR A 97 14.13 -7.92 -7.54
N GLY A 98 14.64 -8.65 -6.57
CA GLY A 98 16.07 -8.94 -6.38
C GLY A 98 16.31 -9.61 -5.02
N ASP A 99 17.60 -9.75 -4.66
CA ASP A 99 18.00 -10.43 -3.41
C ASP A 99 17.44 -9.71 -2.18
N TYR A 100 17.54 -8.38 -2.17
CA TYR A 100 16.95 -7.56 -1.10
C TYR A 100 15.45 -7.82 -0.93
N TRP A 101 14.68 -7.82 -2.03
CA TRP A 101 13.24 -8.08 -1.98
C TRP A 101 12.92 -9.48 -1.45
N ARG A 102 13.72 -10.47 -1.83
CA ARG A 102 13.54 -11.85 -1.34
C ARG A 102 13.75 -11.95 0.17
N GLU A 103 14.78 -11.31 0.70
CA GLU A 103 15.07 -11.33 2.14
C GLU A 103 14.01 -10.55 2.94
N ILE A 104 13.63 -9.33 2.54
CA ILE A 104 12.59 -8.57 3.26
C ILE A 104 11.24 -9.29 3.20
N ARG A 105 10.89 -9.90 2.06
CA ARG A 105 9.67 -10.72 1.92
C ARG A 105 9.71 -11.94 2.83
N LYS A 106 10.84 -12.62 2.94
CA LYS A 106 11.02 -13.77 3.82
C LYS A 106 10.78 -13.37 5.28
N ILE A 107 11.38 -12.28 5.75
CA ILE A 107 11.14 -11.74 7.09
C ILE A 107 9.64 -11.46 7.28
N CYS A 108 9.01 -10.71 6.38
CA CYS A 108 7.60 -10.36 6.53
C CYS A 108 6.70 -11.61 6.58
N VAL A 109 6.90 -12.58 5.69
CA VAL A 109 6.03 -13.78 5.61
C VAL A 109 6.25 -14.72 6.78
N LEU A 110 7.48 -14.95 7.20
CA LEU A 110 7.79 -15.92 8.25
C LEU A 110 7.57 -15.36 9.66
N GLU A 111 7.99 -14.13 9.89
CA GLU A 111 8.00 -13.54 11.22
C GLU A 111 6.73 -12.74 11.52
N LEU A 112 6.16 -12.03 10.54
CA LEU A 112 5.02 -11.14 10.78
C LEU A 112 3.68 -11.76 10.37
N PHE A 113 3.62 -12.46 9.23
CA PHE A 113 2.37 -12.94 8.63
C PHE A 113 2.21 -14.47 8.69
N SER A 114 3.03 -15.18 9.44
CA SER A 114 2.85 -16.62 9.65
C SER A 114 1.53 -16.90 10.38
N VAL A 115 0.91 -18.04 10.09
CA VAL A 115 -0.36 -18.46 10.72
C VAL A 115 -0.26 -18.40 12.24
N LYS A 116 0.85 -18.88 12.81
CA LYS A 116 1.12 -18.83 14.25
C LYS A 116 1.10 -17.41 14.80
N ARG A 117 1.78 -16.47 14.09
CA ARG A 117 1.84 -15.06 14.50
C ARG A 117 0.47 -14.39 14.39
N VAL A 118 -0.26 -14.62 13.31
CA VAL A 118 -1.62 -14.07 13.15
C VAL A 118 -2.58 -14.60 14.22
N GLN A 119 -2.47 -15.88 14.60
CA GLN A 119 -3.26 -16.46 15.68
C GLN A 119 -2.88 -15.87 17.05
N SER A 120 -1.62 -15.59 17.33
CA SER A 120 -1.20 -14.99 18.60
C SER A 120 -1.83 -13.63 18.89
N TYR A 121 -2.32 -12.92 17.86
CA TYR A 121 -3.04 -11.66 18.00
C TYR A 121 -4.57 -11.84 18.13
N GLN A 122 -5.08 -13.04 18.39
CA GLN A 122 -6.51 -13.30 18.50
C GLN A 122 -7.14 -12.49 19.63
N PHE A 123 -6.48 -12.41 20.77
CA PHE A 123 -6.96 -11.65 21.94
C PHE A 123 -7.17 -10.16 21.63
N ILE A 124 -6.31 -9.55 20.79
CA ILE A 124 -6.47 -8.15 20.37
C ILE A 124 -7.74 -7.99 19.55
N ARG A 125 -8.02 -8.94 18.64
CA ARG A 125 -9.23 -8.90 17.81
C ARG A 125 -10.49 -9.05 18.65
N GLU A 126 -10.49 -9.96 19.61
CA GLU A 126 -11.59 -10.20 20.54
C GLU A 126 -11.86 -8.97 21.39
N GLU A 127 -10.84 -8.40 22.03
CA GLU A 127 -10.96 -7.17 22.84
C GLU A 127 -11.54 -5.99 22.04
N GLU A 128 -11.08 -5.75 20.83
CA GLU A 128 -11.56 -4.63 20.01
C GLU A 128 -12.98 -4.87 19.48
N VAL A 129 -13.36 -6.13 19.21
CA VAL A 129 -14.72 -6.50 18.82
C VAL A 129 -15.69 -6.30 20.01
N ASP A 130 -15.30 -6.69 21.21
CA ASP A 130 -16.11 -6.46 22.42
C ASP A 130 -16.36 -4.98 22.65
N LEU A 131 -15.33 -4.13 22.51
CA LEU A 131 -15.48 -2.67 22.58
C LEU A 131 -16.44 -2.11 21.51
N LEU A 132 -16.45 -2.67 20.32
CA LEU A 132 -17.41 -2.31 19.27
C LEU A 132 -18.84 -2.70 19.67
N VAL A 133 -19.03 -3.93 20.15
CA VAL A 133 -20.34 -4.45 20.60
C VAL A 133 -20.88 -3.60 21.73
N ASP A 134 -20.08 -3.24 22.72
CA ASP A 134 -20.46 -2.34 23.82
C ASP A 134 -20.85 -0.97 23.30
N SER A 135 -20.09 -0.41 22.37
CA SER A 135 -20.42 0.87 21.72
C SER A 135 -21.78 0.80 21.02
N ILE A 136 -22.04 -0.26 20.24
CA ILE A 136 -23.34 -0.43 19.54
C ILE A 136 -24.47 -0.58 20.54
N SER A 137 -24.28 -1.34 21.61
CA SER A 137 -25.27 -1.54 22.68
C SER A 137 -25.64 -0.22 23.36
N HIS A 138 -24.66 0.64 23.59
CA HIS A 138 -24.87 1.98 24.15
C HIS A 138 -25.72 2.88 23.21
N TYR A 139 -25.39 2.89 21.91
CA TYR A 139 -26.21 3.63 20.92
C TYR A 139 -27.60 3.07 20.78
N ALA A 140 -27.79 1.76 20.86
CA ALA A 140 -29.07 1.11 20.81
C ALA A 140 -29.95 1.50 22.02
N SER A 141 -29.38 1.55 23.24
CA SER A 141 -30.09 1.95 24.46
C SER A 141 -30.50 3.42 24.46
N SER A 142 -29.74 4.28 23.79
CA SER A 142 -30.08 5.72 23.63
C SER A 142 -30.91 6.02 22.40
N ALA A 143 -31.34 5.01 21.63
CA ALA A 143 -32.07 5.14 20.37
C ALA A 143 -31.38 6.12 19.37
N THR A 144 -30.05 6.22 19.39
CA THR A 144 -29.29 7.13 18.54
C THR A 144 -28.84 6.39 17.30
N PRO A 145 -28.97 6.94 16.08
CA PRO A 145 -28.47 6.32 14.87
C PRO A 145 -26.94 6.20 14.91
N ILE A 146 -26.42 5.09 14.38
CA ILE A 146 -25.00 4.78 14.32
C ILE A 146 -24.53 4.66 12.88
N ASP A 147 -23.42 5.30 12.52
CA ASP A 147 -22.70 5.00 11.29
C ASP A 147 -21.82 3.75 11.50
N LEU A 148 -22.34 2.61 11.03
CA LEU A 148 -21.64 1.34 11.16
C LEU A 148 -20.36 1.31 10.33
N SER A 149 -20.29 2.03 9.19
CA SER A 149 -19.09 2.08 8.34
C SER A 149 -17.93 2.76 9.07
N GLU A 150 -18.20 3.88 9.73
CA GLU A 150 -17.22 4.59 10.56
C GLU A 150 -16.71 3.70 11.71
N LYS A 151 -17.62 3.03 12.41
CA LYS A 151 -17.25 2.15 13.54
C LYS A 151 -16.41 0.96 13.12
N LEU A 152 -16.70 0.34 11.99
CA LEU A 152 -15.95 -0.78 11.46
C LEU A 152 -14.57 -0.36 10.93
N PHE A 153 -14.51 0.83 10.34
CA PHE A 153 -13.23 1.42 9.98
C PHE A 153 -12.36 1.64 11.24
N ALA A 154 -12.94 2.26 12.27
CA ALA A 154 -12.26 2.49 13.55
C ALA A 154 -11.82 1.17 14.21
N LEU A 155 -12.64 0.11 14.18
CA LEU A 155 -12.28 -1.23 14.64
C LEU A 155 -11.04 -1.75 13.94
N THR A 156 -11.05 -1.72 12.60
CA THR A 156 -9.95 -2.23 11.79
C THR A 156 -8.66 -1.46 12.04
N ALA A 157 -8.75 -0.13 12.11
CA ALA A 157 -7.63 0.73 12.42
C ALA A 157 -7.05 0.43 13.81
N SER A 158 -7.93 0.25 14.82
CA SER A 158 -7.53 -0.05 16.19
C SER A 158 -6.81 -1.40 16.32
N ILE A 159 -7.37 -2.46 15.72
CA ILE A 159 -6.75 -3.79 15.68
C ILE A 159 -5.36 -3.69 15.03
N THR A 160 -5.28 -3.04 13.87
CA THR A 160 -4.02 -2.91 13.13
C THR A 160 -2.98 -2.14 13.94
N PHE A 161 -3.40 -1.06 14.57
CA PHE A 161 -2.51 -0.23 15.38
C PHE A 161 -1.98 -0.97 16.61
N LYS A 162 -2.83 -1.73 17.31
CA LYS A 162 -2.41 -2.57 18.43
C LYS A 162 -1.43 -3.66 18.01
N ILE A 163 -1.69 -4.34 16.90
CA ILE A 163 -0.81 -5.39 16.37
C ILE A 163 0.53 -4.81 15.91
N ALA A 164 0.50 -3.66 15.24
CA ALA A 164 1.72 -3.06 14.69
C ALA A 164 2.57 -2.38 15.76
N PHE A 165 1.96 -1.67 16.70
CA PHE A 165 2.63 -0.74 17.60
C PHE A 165 2.44 -1.04 19.09
N GLY A 166 1.78 -2.14 19.43
CA GLY A 166 1.59 -2.59 20.80
C GLY A 166 0.72 -1.68 21.69
N LYS A 167 0.19 -0.59 21.16
CA LYS A 167 -0.61 0.38 21.90
C LYS A 167 -2.01 0.52 21.34
N SER A 168 -2.98 0.75 22.21
CA SER A 168 -4.31 1.13 21.76
C SER A 168 -4.26 2.49 21.06
N PHE A 169 -4.82 2.55 19.87
CA PHE A 169 -5.00 3.76 19.08
C PHE A 169 -5.65 4.89 19.91
N ARG A 170 -6.65 4.55 20.73
CA ARG A 170 -7.38 5.49 21.60
C ARG A 170 -6.54 6.04 22.76
N LYS A 171 -5.50 5.32 23.22
CA LYS A 171 -4.68 5.67 24.38
C LYS A 171 -3.30 6.22 24.00
N SER A 172 -2.98 6.29 22.72
CA SER A 172 -1.64 6.66 22.26
C SER A 172 -1.32 8.16 22.39
N GLY A 173 -2.31 9.01 22.70
CA GLY A 173 -2.15 10.47 22.68
C GLY A 173 -1.93 11.05 21.26
N LEU A 174 -1.89 10.18 20.25
CA LEU A 174 -1.89 10.58 18.85
C LEU A 174 -3.29 11.04 18.48
N ASP A 175 -3.37 12.15 17.79
CA ASP A 175 -4.60 12.59 17.15
C ASP A 175 -4.93 11.58 16.02
N ASN A 176 -5.89 10.73 16.32
CA ASN A 176 -6.28 9.61 15.46
C ASN A 176 -6.76 10.08 14.09
N GLU A 177 -7.50 11.18 14.06
CA GLU A 177 -8.01 11.75 12.81
C GLU A 177 -6.85 12.31 11.97
N ARG A 178 -5.92 12.97 12.63
CA ARG A 178 -4.73 13.51 11.95
C ARG A 178 -3.83 12.41 11.40
N PHE A 179 -3.60 11.34 12.16
CA PHE A 179 -2.81 10.20 11.69
C PHE A 179 -3.47 9.51 10.49
N GLN A 180 -4.79 9.27 10.59
CA GLN A 180 -5.57 8.68 9.50
C GLN A 180 -5.51 9.55 8.25
N ALA A 181 -5.80 10.84 8.38
CA ALA A 181 -5.75 11.79 7.25
C ALA A 181 -4.36 11.84 6.59
N MET A 182 -3.30 11.76 7.39
CA MET A 182 -1.93 11.74 6.91
C MET A 182 -1.63 10.45 6.10
N VAL A 183 -2.06 9.29 6.59
CA VAL A 183 -1.88 8.01 5.89
C VAL A 183 -2.69 7.98 4.60
N ASP A 184 -3.94 8.44 4.62
CA ASP A 184 -4.78 8.50 3.42
C ASP A 184 -4.19 9.42 2.35
N GLU A 185 -3.60 10.54 2.74
CA GLU A 185 -2.91 11.43 1.82
C GLU A 185 -1.65 10.79 1.21
N VAL A 186 -0.86 10.08 2.02
CA VAL A 186 0.31 9.32 1.55
C VAL A 186 -0.11 8.25 0.54
N ILE A 187 -1.17 7.49 0.84
CA ILE A 187 -1.72 6.48 -0.07
C ILE A 187 -2.19 7.12 -1.38
N SER A 188 -2.91 8.23 -1.29
CA SER A 188 -3.36 9.00 -2.46
C SER A 188 -2.19 9.50 -3.31
N MET A 189 -1.10 9.94 -2.67
CA MET A 189 0.11 10.39 -3.35
C MET A 189 0.83 9.23 -4.05
N ILE A 190 0.95 8.07 -3.41
CA ILE A 190 1.55 6.86 -4.01
C ILE A 190 0.70 6.36 -5.17
N GLY A 191 -0.64 6.42 -5.03
CA GLY A 191 -1.59 5.98 -6.06
C GLY A 191 -1.76 6.93 -7.25
N SER A 192 -1.18 8.13 -7.20
CA SER A 192 -1.30 9.13 -8.25
C SER A 192 0.03 9.32 -9.01
N TYR A 193 -0.06 9.45 -10.33
CA TYR A 193 1.11 9.75 -11.14
C TYR A 193 1.65 11.16 -10.86
N ASN A 194 2.97 11.27 -10.70
CA ASN A 194 3.67 12.54 -10.74
C ASN A 194 3.91 12.98 -12.19
N ALA A 195 3.98 14.29 -12.41
CA ALA A 195 4.28 14.79 -13.74
C ALA A 195 5.66 14.33 -14.21
N SER A 196 6.63 14.20 -13.31
CA SER A 196 7.97 13.65 -13.58
C SER A 196 7.96 12.20 -14.03
N GLU A 197 6.97 11.43 -13.63
CA GLU A 197 6.81 10.02 -14.06
C GLU A 197 6.22 9.95 -15.47
N LEU A 198 5.28 10.84 -15.79
CA LEU A 198 4.63 10.89 -17.10
C LEU A 198 5.48 11.59 -18.16
N PHE A 199 6.23 12.62 -17.75
CA PHE A 199 7.07 13.45 -18.61
C PHE A 199 8.50 13.51 -18.04
N PRO A 200 9.37 12.52 -18.29
CA PRO A 200 10.68 12.41 -17.66
C PRO A 200 11.60 13.62 -17.83
N PHE A 201 11.44 14.39 -18.93
CA PHE A 201 12.31 15.55 -19.23
C PHE A 201 11.83 16.87 -18.63
N VAL A 202 10.51 17.07 -18.48
CA VAL A 202 9.92 18.36 -18.06
C VAL A 202 9.01 18.24 -16.84
N GLY A 203 8.57 17.05 -16.49
CA GLY A 203 7.60 16.83 -15.42
C GLY A 203 8.10 17.26 -14.05
N TRP A 204 9.40 17.21 -13.78
CA TRP A 204 9.99 17.67 -12.53
C TRP A 204 9.76 19.19 -12.30
N ILE A 205 9.68 19.98 -13.38
CA ILE A 205 9.34 21.39 -13.32
C ILE A 205 7.92 21.56 -12.78
N ILE A 206 6.97 20.81 -13.36
CA ILE A 206 5.55 20.84 -12.96
C ILE A 206 5.41 20.42 -11.49
N ASP A 207 6.05 19.32 -11.08
CA ASP A 207 6.00 18.82 -9.71
C ASP A 207 6.61 19.83 -8.70
N THR A 208 7.62 20.58 -9.11
CA THR A 208 8.24 21.61 -8.28
C THR A 208 7.32 22.83 -8.11
N PHE A 209 6.80 23.36 -9.23
CA PHE A 209 5.94 24.56 -9.19
C PHE A 209 4.55 24.30 -8.61
N SER A 210 4.02 23.08 -8.73
CA SER A 210 2.73 22.69 -8.12
C SER A 210 2.80 22.57 -6.59
N GLY A 211 3.97 22.70 -5.98
CA GLY A 211 4.18 22.50 -4.54
C GLY A 211 4.01 21.06 -4.08
N ARG A 212 3.76 20.12 -5.00
CA ARG A 212 3.53 18.72 -4.70
C ARG A 212 4.72 18.06 -4.00
N PHE A 213 5.93 18.37 -4.44
CA PHE A 213 7.16 17.85 -3.86
C PHE A 213 7.41 18.39 -2.44
N LYS A 214 7.04 19.65 -2.17
CA LYS A 214 7.10 20.22 -0.83
C LYS A 214 6.11 19.57 0.12
N ARG A 215 4.89 19.30 -0.35
CA ARG A 215 3.85 18.60 0.41
C ARG A 215 4.28 17.15 0.72
N LEU A 216 4.82 16.44 -0.28
CA LEU A 216 5.38 15.09 -0.11
C LEU A 216 6.43 15.04 1.00
N LYS A 217 7.42 15.94 0.98
CA LYS A 217 8.48 16.00 2.00
C LYS A 217 7.93 16.30 3.39
N ARG A 218 6.92 17.19 3.49
CA ARG A 218 6.30 17.51 4.78
C ARG A 218 5.64 16.28 5.40
N HIS A 219 4.80 15.58 4.65
CA HIS A 219 4.13 14.37 5.14
C HIS A 219 5.12 13.25 5.46
N PHE A 220 6.16 13.11 4.65
CA PHE A 220 7.24 12.17 4.98
C PHE A 220 7.89 12.50 6.32
N HIS A 221 8.22 13.76 6.56
CA HIS A 221 8.85 14.18 7.81
C HIS A 221 7.93 13.95 9.03
N GLU A 222 6.64 14.25 8.89
CA GLU A 222 5.65 14.02 9.94
C GLU A 222 5.55 12.51 10.28
N LEU A 223 5.47 11.64 9.26
CA LEU A 223 5.46 10.19 9.44
C LEU A 223 6.76 9.64 10.01
N ASP A 224 7.90 10.11 9.50
CA ASP A 224 9.21 9.67 9.97
C ASP A 224 9.41 9.98 11.44
N THR A 225 9.01 11.18 11.87
CA THR A 225 9.06 11.61 13.27
C THR A 225 8.18 10.73 14.15
N LEU A 226 6.97 10.44 13.69
CA LEU A 226 6.04 9.57 14.40
C LEU A 226 6.60 8.14 14.56
N PHE A 227 7.09 7.55 13.46
CA PHE A 227 7.67 6.21 13.51
C PHE A 227 8.92 6.15 14.38
N GLN A 228 9.73 7.23 14.39
CA GLN A 228 10.88 7.31 15.29
C GLN A 228 10.44 7.33 16.75
N GLN A 229 9.45 8.14 17.10
CA GLN A 229 8.90 8.17 18.47
C GLN A 229 8.37 6.80 18.91
N ILE A 230 7.70 6.09 18.02
CA ILE A 230 7.20 4.74 18.33
C ILE A 230 8.38 3.77 18.55
N ILE A 231 9.40 3.81 17.71
CA ILE A 231 10.61 2.98 17.87
C ILE A 231 11.32 3.32 19.20
N ASP A 232 11.48 4.60 19.53
CA ASP A 232 12.14 5.03 20.74
C ASP A 232 11.40 4.54 22.00
N LEU A 233 10.07 4.54 21.97
CA LEU A 233 9.24 3.96 23.04
C LEU A 233 9.43 2.45 23.19
N HIS A 234 9.74 1.72 22.11
CA HIS A 234 10.03 0.28 22.16
C HIS A 234 11.46 -0.02 22.62
N LEU A 235 12.36 0.93 22.47
CA LEU A 235 13.74 0.83 22.93
C LEU A 235 13.94 1.33 24.35
N ASP A 236 12.91 1.89 24.99
CA ASP A 236 12.97 2.37 26.37
C ASP A 236 13.27 1.20 27.33
N PRO A 237 14.37 1.25 28.10
CA PRO A 237 14.72 0.20 29.06
C PRO A 237 13.67 -0.01 30.17
N GLU A 238 12.90 1.02 30.47
CA GLU A 238 11.86 0.96 31.54
C GLU A 238 10.52 0.41 30.98
N ARG A 239 10.42 0.17 29.66
CA ARG A 239 9.21 -0.41 29.07
C ARG A 239 8.98 -1.82 29.60
N THR A 240 7.85 -2.05 30.25
CA THR A 240 7.38 -3.39 30.59
C THR A 240 7.14 -4.17 29.29
N LYS A 241 7.92 -5.22 29.06
CA LYS A 241 7.73 -6.07 27.86
C LYS A 241 6.37 -6.73 27.92
N PRO A 242 5.56 -6.63 26.86
CA PRO A 242 4.27 -7.31 26.80
C PRO A 242 4.49 -8.83 26.71
N GLU A 243 3.50 -9.61 27.16
CA GLU A 243 3.51 -11.07 27.04
C GLU A 243 3.61 -11.54 25.57
N HIS A 244 3.06 -10.76 24.66
CA HIS A 244 3.11 -10.99 23.23
C HIS A 244 3.82 -9.86 22.50
N GLU A 245 4.88 -10.20 21.77
CA GLU A 245 5.61 -9.26 20.91
C GLU A 245 4.70 -8.67 19.84
N ASP A 246 4.69 -7.35 19.70
CA ASP A 246 4.11 -6.67 18.53
C ASP A 246 5.05 -6.71 17.31
N ILE A 247 4.61 -6.14 16.18
CA ILE A 247 5.42 -6.17 14.95
C ILE A 247 6.75 -5.43 15.12
N ILE A 248 6.76 -4.33 15.88
CA ILE A 248 8.00 -3.55 16.11
C ILE A 248 8.97 -4.32 16.99
N ASP A 249 8.49 -4.96 18.05
CA ASP A 249 9.33 -5.80 18.91
C ASP A 249 10.04 -6.88 18.09
N VAL A 250 9.30 -7.55 17.18
CA VAL A 250 9.85 -8.57 16.28
C VAL A 250 10.92 -7.98 15.35
N LEU A 251 10.63 -6.85 14.71
CA LEU A 251 11.55 -6.22 13.77
C LEU A 251 12.81 -5.69 14.47
N LEU A 252 12.70 -5.14 15.67
CA LEU A 252 13.83 -4.71 16.47
C LEU A 252 14.67 -5.89 16.97
N ARG A 253 14.04 -7.02 17.27
CA ARG A 253 14.75 -8.27 17.61
C ARG A 253 15.58 -8.75 16.42
N ILE A 254 15.02 -8.77 15.22
CA ILE A 254 15.74 -9.17 13.99
C ILE A 254 16.91 -8.22 13.71
N GLU A 255 16.73 -6.90 13.84
CA GLU A 255 17.81 -5.92 13.70
C GLU A 255 18.97 -6.24 14.67
N ARG A 256 18.66 -6.52 15.93
CA ARG A 256 19.64 -6.84 16.98
C ARG A 256 20.37 -8.15 16.70
N GLU A 257 19.64 -9.22 16.39
CA GLU A 257 20.22 -10.53 16.06
C GLU A 257 21.20 -10.45 14.87
N GLN A 258 20.88 -9.61 13.89
CA GLN A 258 21.77 -9.39 12.74
C GLN A 258 23.07 -8.64 13.14
N VAL A 259 22.98 -7.65 14.00
CA VAL A 259 24.16 -6.93 14.51
C VAL A 259 25.05 -7.86 15.34
N GLU A 260 24.46 -8.73 16.15
CA GLU A 260 25.17 -9.69 17.00
C GLU A 260 25.85 -10.81 16.18
N SER A 261 25.28 -11.21 15.02
CA SER A 261 25.88 -12.22 14.13
C SER A 261 27.11 -11.72 13.40
N GLY A 262 27.39 -10.42 13.42
CA GLY A 262 28.54 -9.82 12.72
C GLY A 262 28.38 -9.73 11.20
N ASP A 263 27.20 -10.05 10.68
CA ASP A 263 26.87 -9.88 9.27
C ASP A 263 26.76 -8.39 8.90
N ALA A 264 27.05 -8.05 7.64
CA ALA A 264 26.86 -6.68 7.17
C ALA A 264 25.39 -6.24 7.41
N ALA A 265 25.19 -5.28 8.32
CA ALA A 265 23.88 -4.84 8.75
C ALA A 265 23.09 -4.23 7.59
N TRP A 266 22.32 -5.04 6.85
CA TRP A 266 21.48 -4.59 5.75
C TRP A 266 20.07 -4.20 6.25
N PHE A 267 19.60 -4.80 7.36
CA PHE A 267 18.32 -4.51 7.98
C PHE A 267 18.50 -3.44 9.06
N THR A 268 17.94 -2.29 8.86
CA THR A 268 18.15 -1.08 9.67
C THR A 268 16.82 -0.47 10.12
N LYS A 269 16.83 0.54 10.96
CA LYS A 269 15.62 1.29 11.38
C LYS A 269 14.83 1.85 10.20
N HIS A 270 15.49 2.20 9.08
CA HIS A 270 14.77 2.62 7.87
C HIS A 270 13.95 1.48 7.25
N ASN A 271 14.44 0.24 7.32
CA ASN A 271 13.69 -0.92 6.86
C ASN A 271 12.49 -1.18 7.78
N ILE A 272 12.68 -1.04 9.10
CA ILE A 272 11.60 -1.15 10.08
C ILE A 272 10.50 -0.12 9.76
N LYS A 273 10.85 1.16 9.63
CA LYS A 273 9.90 2.23 9.29
C LYS A 273 9.16 1.99 7.96
N ALA A 274 9.89 1.50 6.94
CA ALA A 274 9.28 1.16 5.65
C ALA A 274 8.27 0.01 5.77
N VAL A 275 8.60 -1.04 6.54
CA VAL A 275 7.69 -2.16 6.81
C VAL A 275 6.49 -1.72 7.64
N MET A 276 6.68 -0.85 8.65
CA MET A 276 5.59 -0.29 9.45
C MET A 276 4.54 0.40 8.59
N LEU A 277 4.97 1.26 7.66
CA LEU A 277 4.04 1.96 6.75
C LEU A 277 3.24 0.99 5.90
N VAL A 278 3.92 0.01 5.29
CA VAL A 278 3.28 -0.97 4.42
C VAL A 278 2.37 -1.93 5.20
N SER A 279 2.79 -2.38 6.38
CA SER A 279 1.98 -3.25 7.23
C SER A 279 0.68 -2.57 7.61
N TYR A 280 0.74 -1.32 8.06
CA TYR A 280 -0.45 -0.55 8.40
C TYR A 280 -1.42 -0.43 7.21
N GLN A 281 -0.91 -0.10 6.03
CA GLN A 281 -1.72 0.00 4.81
C GLN A 281 -2.32 -1.34 4.38
N SER A 282 -1.55 -2.41 4.46
CA SER A 282 -1.96 -3.74 3.99
C SER A 282 -3.05 -4.37 4.86
N PHE A 283 -3.09 -4.07 6.15
CA PHE A 283 -4.12 -4.56 7.05
C PHE A 283 -5.45 -3.82 6.91
N ILE A 284 -5.41 -2.50 6.73
CA ILE A 284 -6.63 -1.69 6.64
C ILE A 284 -7.36 -1.91 5.31
N SER A 285 -6.65 -1.88 4.20
CA SER A 285 -7.25 -1.89 2.86
C SER A 285 -8.05 -3.16 2.53
N PRO A 286 -7.56 -4.40 2.74
CA PRO A 286 -8.32 -5.61 2.44
C PRO A 286 -9.50 -5.85 3.38
N MET A 287 -9.40 -5.51 4.66
CA MET A 287 -10.50 -5.71 5.61
C MET A 287 -11.68 -4.79 5.28
N ILE A 288 -11.41 -3.54 4.95
CA ILE A 288 -12.44 -2.61 4.48
C ILE A 288 -13.11 -3.19 3.22
N PHE A 289 -12.34 -3.69 2.26
CA PHE A 289 -12.85 -4.25 1.02
C PHE A 289 -13.71 -5.50 1.22
N ILE A 290 -13.26 -6.46 2.03
CA ILE A 290 -14.01 -7.69 2.34
C ILE A 290 -15.32 -7.36 3.03
N PHE A 291 -15.29 -6.37 3.93
CA PHE A 291 -16.47 -5.96 4.69
C PHE A 291 -17.48 -5.27 3.80
N PHE A 292 -17.07 -4.30 2.98
CA PHE A 292 -17.97 -3.64 2.03
C PHE A 292 -18.52 -4.62 0.98
N LYS A 293 -17.74 -5.57 0.51
CA LYS A 293 -18.20 -6.61 -0.42
C LYS A 293 -19.26 -7.51 0.20
N LYS A 294 -19.16 -7.84 1.48
CA LYS A 294 -20.16 -8.67 2.18
C LYS A 294 -21.44 -7.91 2.53
N LEU A 295 -21.35 -6.62 2.86
CA LEU A 295 -22.49 -5.82 3.29
C LEU A 295 -23.31 -5.25 2.12
N TYR A 296 -22.70 -4.96 0.97
CA TYR A 296 -23.32 -4.25 -0.16
C TYR A 296 -23.57 -5.14 -1.39
N LEU A 297 -23.58 -6.45 -1.24
CA LEU A 297 -23.78 -7.42 -2.34
C LEU A 297 -25.20 -7.45 -3.00
N PRO A 298 -26.25 -6.71 -2.64
CA PRO A 298 -27.42 -6.59 -3.49
C PRO A 298 -27.41 -5.38 -4.43
N TYR A 299 -26.52 -4.40 -4.26
CA TYR A 299 -26.46 -3.23 -5.15
C TYR A 299 -25.12 -3.20 -5.88
N GLN A 300 -25.18 -3.10 -7.20
CA GLN A 300 -24.06 -2.93 -8.13
C GLN A 300 -23.17 -1.73 -7.76
N ILE A 301 -22.41 -1.81 -6.68
CA ILE A 301 -21.32 -0.89 -6.44
C ILE A 301 -20.08 -1.54 -7.01
N SER A 302 -19.67 -1.02 -8.16
CA SER A 302 -18.38 -1.25 -8.77
C SER A 302 -17.28 -1.21 -7.70
N PRO A 303 -16.39 -2.19 -7.60
CA PRO A 303 -15.32 -2.23 -6.62
C PRO A 303 -14.32 -1.12 -6.94
N CYS A 304 -14.61 0.05 -6.42
CA CYS A 304 -13.78 1.22 -6.56
C CYS A 304 -13.13 1.52 -5.21
N SER A 305 -12.02 0.94 -4.95
CA SER A 305 -11.11 1.45 -3.94
C SER A 305 -9.68 1.19 -4.34
N SER A 306 -8.81 2.02 -3.79
CA SER A 306 -7.37 2.14 -4.03
C SER A 306 -6.61 0.82 -4.18
N THR A 307 -7.13 -0.29 -3.66
CA THR A 307 -6.49 -1.61 -3.70
C THR A 307 -6.47 -2.22 -5.11
N TYR A 308 -7.51 -2.00 -5.92
CA TYR A 308 -7.46 -2.40 -7.33
C TYR A 308 -6.59 -1.45 -8.15
N LEU A 309 -6.54 -0.17 -7.78
CA LEU A 309 -5.61 0.76 -8.38
C LEU A 309 -4.15 0.30 -8.17
N LEU A 310 -3.81 -0.23 -7.01
CA LEU A 310 -2.50 -0.82 -6.72
C LEU A 310 -2.22 -2.06 -7.58
N LEU A 311 -3.18 -2.95 -7.79
CA LEU A 311 -3.01 -4.12 -8.67
C LEU A 311 -2.88 -3.72 -10.14
N TYR A 312 -3.63 -2.71 -10.62
CA TYR A 312 -3.53 -2.21 -12.00
C TYR A 312 -2.31 -1.33 -12.26
N LEU A 313 -1.78 -0.64 -11.25
CA LEU A 313 -0.61 0.24 -11.37
C LEU A 313 0.72 -0.51 -11.45
N PHE A 314 0.77 -1.82 -11.20
CA PHE A 314 2.02 -2.54 -11.00
C PHE A 314 2.53 -3.38 -12.16
N ILE A 315 1.85 -3.43 -13.31
CA ILE A 315 2.39 -4.09 -14.49
C ILE A 315 2.92 -3.03 -15.47
N ARG A 316 4.02 -2.42 -15.12
CA ARG A 316 4.81 -1.59 -16.04
C ARG A 316 5.88 -2.47 -16.65
N ILE A 317 5.62 -2.97 -17.85
CA ILE A 317 6.63 -3.71 -18.61
C ILE A 317 7.54 -2.67 -19.28
N TYR A 318 8.79 -2.63 -18.84
CA TYR A 318 9.86 -1.93 -19.55
C TYR A 318 10.31 -2.85 -20.70
N PHE A 319 10.06 -2.41 -21.91
CA PHE A 319 10.73 -2.93 -23.10
C PHE A 319 11.90 -2.06 -23.49
#